data_e6b78d1c7e11beed507c7dda0130cf57
#
_entry.id   e6b78d1c7e11beed507c7dda0130cf57
#
_cell.length_a   1.000
_cell.length_b   1.000
_cell.length_c   1.000
_cell.angle_alpha   90.00
_cell.angle_beta   90.00
_cell.angle_gamma   90.00
#
_symmetry.space_group_name_H-M   'P 1'
#
loop_
_entity.id
_entity.type
_entity.pdbx_description
1 polymer ?
#
loop_
_entity_poly.entity_id
_entity_poly.type
_entity_poly.pdbx_seq_one_letter_code
_entity_poly.pdbx_strand_id
1 'polypeptide(L)'
;MLNRRRGISEIIGSLVVLLIVSTLGTYLYNHTLSIISYEQSALELEMTTAANRAQEHFRVISIAWSPPYDRINITVFNYGEYETEVSDVYVNNVRVLNFYEGRYEVIGIKGLKNISFEPPIIVQPDLLYEIVIVSQRGVSNVYTAVS
;
A
#
# COMPACT_ATOMS: atom_id res chain seq x y z
N MET A 1 1.66 -50.60 57.77
CA MET A 1 0.60 -49.95 56.96
C MET A 1 0.92 -48.51 56.50
N LEU A 2 1.93 -47.87 56.99
CA LEU A 2 2.29 -46.43 56.62
C LEU A 2 2.92 -46.24 55.24
N ASN A 3 3.58 -47.23 54.62
CA ASN A 3 4.28 -47.08 53.32
C ASN A 3 3.33 -47.00 52.10
N ARG A 4 2.13 -47.56 52.19
CA ARG A 4 1.17 -47.55 51.08
C ARG A 4 0.57 -46.17 50.80
N ARG A 5 0.38 -45.35 51.85
CA ARG A 5 -0.16 -43.99 51.72
C ARG A 5 0.82 -43.01 51.15
N ARG A 6 2.15 -43.18 51.36
CA ARG A 6 3.20 -42.33 50.78
C ARG A 6 3.32 -42.53 49.28
N GLY A 7 3.30 -43.79 48.78
CA GLY A 7 3.38 -44.08 47.36
C GLY A 7 2.18 -43.50 46.55
N ILE A 8 0.98 -43.53 47.10
CA ILE A 8 -0.20 -42.97 46.43
C ILE A 8 -0.09 -41.43 46.32
N SER A 9 0.41 -40.75 47.35
CA SER A 9 0.60 -39.30 47.35
C SER A 9 1.64 -38.85 46.30
N GLU A 10 2.73 -39.60 46.11
CA GLU A 10 3.75 -39.34 45.11
C GLU A 10 3.23 -39.53 43.67
N ILE A 11 2.41 -40.55 43.42
CA ILE A 11 1.77 -40.77 42.11
C ILE A 11 0.77 -39.66 41.81
N ILE A 12 -0.04 -39.25 42.75
CA ILE A 12 -0.99 -38.14 42.57
C ILE A 12 -0.24 -36.82 42.30
N GLY A 13 0.83 -36.55 43.05
CA GLY A 13 1.68 -35.38 42.86
C GLY A 13 2.30 -35.32 41.47
N SER A 14 2.85 -36.43 41.01
CA SER A 14 3.44 -36.48 39.65
C SER A 14 2.39 -36.34 38.55
N LEU A 15 1.20 -36.91 38.72
CA LEU A 15 0.08 -36.73 37.79
C LEU A 15 -0.39 -35.28 37.71
N VAL A 16 -0.49 -34.58 38.81
CA VAL A 16 -0.87 -33.16 38.87
C VAL A 16 0.18 -32.28 38.16
N VAL A 17 1.46 -32.52 38.43
CA VAL A 17 2.56 -31.80 37.74
C VAL A 17 2.51 -32.02 36.23
N LEU A 18 2.32 -33.27 35.81
CA LEU A 18 2.23 -33.62 34.40
C LEU A 18 1.04 -32.94 33.71
N LEU A 19 -0.08 -32.85 34.39
CA LEU A 19 -1.28 -32.15 33.89
C LEU A 19 -1.03 -30.64 33.75
N ILE A 20 -0.40 -30.00 34.73
CA ILE A 20 -0.03 -28.59 34.68
C ILE A 20 0.94 -28.31 33.53
N VAL A 21 2.00 -29.11 33.41
CA VAL A 21 2.99 -28.94 32.33
C VAL A 21 2.36 -29.13 30.95
N SER A 22 1.47 -30.12 30.80
CA SER A 22 0.79 -30.36 29.53
C SER A 22 -0.15 -29.21 29.16
N THR A 23 -0.92 -28.68 30.10
CA THR A 23 -1.83 -27.58 29.86
C THR A 23 -1.08 -26.28 29.52
N LEU A 24 -0.03 -25.96 30.27
CA LEU A 24 0.85 -24.81 29.97
C LEU A 24 1.56 -24.97 28.63
N GLY A 25 2.07 -26.15 28.32
CA GLY A 25 2.72 -26.44 27.04
C GLY A 25 1.78 -26.25 25.86
N THR A 26 0.55 -26.76 25.95
CA THR A 26 -0.47 -26.59 24.92
C THR A 26 -0.87 -25.11 24.76
N TYR A 27 -1.03 -24.41 25.87
CA TYR A 27 -1.34 -22.97 25.83
C TYR A 27 -0.24 -22.15 25.13
N LEU A 28 1.02 -22.34 25.52
CA LEU A 28 2.16 -21.68 24.92
C LEU A 28 2.30 -22.01 23.43
N TYR A 29 2.13 -23.28 23.08
CA TYR A 29 2.17 -23.73 21.69
C TYR A 29 1.11 -23.02 20.84
N ASN A 30 -0.14 -23.02 21.26
CA ASN A 30 -1.22 -22.35 20.54
C ASN A 30 -1.00 -20.84 20.45
N HIS A 31 -0.51 -20.22 21.52
CA HIS A 31 -0.20 -18.79 21.52
C HIS A 31 0.92 -18.45 20.53
N THR A 32 1.99 -19.25 20.51
CA THR A 32 3.10 -19.07 19.56
C THR A 32 2.65 -19.27 18.11
N LEU A 33 1.82 -20.28 17.83
CA LEU A 33 1.27 -20.49 16.50
C LEU A 33 0.41 -19.32 16.02
N SER A 34 -0.39 -18.73 16.91
CA SER A 34 -1.21 -17.57 16.55
C SER A 34 -0.37 -16.35 16.20
N ILE A 35 0.73 -16.10 16.91
CA ILE A 35 1.67 -15.01 16.60
C ILE A 35 2.34 -15.26 15.24
N ILE A 36 2.87 -16.46 15.01
CA ILE A 36 3.54 -16.81 13.76
C ILE A 36 2.59 -16.67 12.55
N SER A 37 1.36 -17.15 12.67
CA SER A 37 0.38 -17.03 11.58
C SER A 37 0.00 -15.58 11.29
N TYR A 38 -0.07 -14.74 12.30
CA TYR A 38 -0.33 -13.30 12.12
C TYR A 38 0.83 -12.60 11.41
N GLU A 39 2.07 -12.87 11.82
CA GLU A 39 3.26 -12.31 11.19
C GLU A 39 3.41 -12.78 9.73
N GLN A 40 3.15 -14.06 9.45
CA GLN A 40 3.18 -14.58 8.08
C GLN A 40 2.16 -13.90 7.18
N SER A 41 0.93 -13.70 7.66
CA SER A 41 -0.11 -13.00 6.89
C SER A 41 0.26 -11.55 6.61
N ALA A 42 0.87 -10.85 7.56
CA ALA A 42 1.34 -9.49 7.37
C ALA A 42 2.48 -9.41 6.33
N LEU A 43 3.44 -10.33 6.40
CA LEU A 43 4.53 -10.41 5.43
C LEU A 43 4.05 -10.76 4.01
N GLU A 44 3.10 -11.68 3.86
CA GLU A 44 2.50 -12.00 2.55
C GLU A 44 1.80 -10.79 1.94
N LEU A 45 1.06 -10.02 2.74
CA LEU A 45 0.40 -8.81 2.28
C LEU A 45 1.41 -7.74 1.85
N GLU A 46 2.49 -7.57 2.59
CA GLU A 46 3.55 -6.62 2.27
C GLU A 46 4.31 -7.03 1.01
N MET A 47 4.64 -8.32 0.86
CA MET A 47 5.30 -8.85 -0.33
C MET A 47 4.43 -8.72 -1.59
N THR A 48 3.14 -9.04 -1.50
CA THR A 48 2.21 -8.88 -2.62
C THR A 48 2.03 -7.41 -3.00
N THR A 49 1.96 -6.53 -2.03
CA THR A 49 1.86 -5.08 -2.28
C THR A 49 3.12 -4.54 -2.94
N ALA A 50 4.30 -4.96 -2.48
CA ALA A 50 5.58 -4.57 -3.07
C ALA A 50 5.75 -5.12 -4.50
N ALA A 51 5.35 -6.38 -4.75
CA ALA A 51 5.36 -6.97 -6.09
C ALA A 51 4.43 -6.24 -7.05
N ASN A 52 3.22 -5.90 -6.61
CA ASN A 52 2.26 -5.15 -7.42
C ASN A 52 2.75 -3.74 -7.74
N ARG A 53 3.43 -3.06 -6.80
CA ARG A 53 4.09 -1.77 -7.06
C ARG A 53 5.19 -1.89 -8.10
N ALA A 54 6.01 -2.95 -8.03
CA ALA A 54 7.10 -3.15 -8.96
C ALA A 54 6.63 -3.43 -10.40
N GLN A 55 5.39 -3.88 -10.57
CA GLN A 55 4.79 -4.18 -11.88
C GLN A 55 3.84 -3.08 -12.38
N GLU A 56 3.58 -2.07 -11.54
CA GLU A 56 2.80 -0.90 -11.92
C GLU A 56 3.71 0.10 -12.65
N HIS A 57 3.46 0.28 -13.96
CA HIS A 57 4.23 1.18 -14.78
C HIS A 57 3.30 2.09 -15.59
N PHE A 58 3.39 3.37 -15.34
CA PHE A 58 2.68 4.38 -16.12
C PHE A 58 3.60 5.53 -16.51
N ARG A 59 3.23 6.26 -17.54
CA ARG A 59 3.94 7.47 -17.95
C ARG A 59 2.98 8.52 -18.46
N VAL A 60 3.39 9.76 -18.37
CA VAL A 60 2.73 10.88 -19.04
C VAL A 60 3.15 10.92 -20.49
N ILE A 61 2.18 11.01 -21.38
CA ILE A 61 2.40 11.16 -22.82
C ILE A 61 2.34 12.63 -23.21
N SER A 62 1.40 13.38 -22.66
CA SER A 62 1.26 14.79 -22.93
C SER A 62 0.81 15.57 -21.70
N ILE A 63 1.28 16.81 -21.61
CA ILE A 63 0.84 17.80 -20.64
C ILE A 63 0.42 19.02 -21.46
N ALA A 64 -0.83 19.43 -21.31
CA ALA A 64 -1.39 20.57 -22.03
C ALA A 64 -1.94 21.59 -21.03
N TRP A 65 -1.56 22.83 -21.21
CA TRP A 65 -2.02 23.98 -20.45
C TRP A 65 -3.13 24.68 -21.21
N SER A 66 -4.25 24.92 -20.57
CA SER A 66 -5.37 25.64 -21.20
C SER A 66 -5.34 27.12 -20.81
N PRO A 67 -5.20 28.04 -21.76
CA PRO A 67 -5.32 29.47 -21.45
C PRO A 67 -6.71 29.80 -20.86
N PRO A 68 -6.82 30.60 -19.81
CA PRO A 68 -5.82 31.46 -19.17
C PRO A 68 -4.93 30.78 -18.11
N TYR A 69 -4.57 29.50 -18.27
CA TYR A 69 -3.79 28.70 -17.34
C TYR A 69 -4.52 28.30 -16.05
N ASP A 70 -5.84 28.23 -16.15
CA ASP A 70 -6.74 27.77 -15.06
C ASP A 70 -6.91 26.24 -15.04
N ARG A 71 -6.45 25.57 -16.09
CA ARG A 71 -6.59 24.12 -16.24
C ARG A 71 -5.33 23.47 -16.84
N ILE A 72 -4.97 22.36 -16.24
CA ILE A 72 -3.91 21.46 -16.75
C ILE A 72 -4.57 20.14 -17.15
N ASN A 73 -4.27 19.66 -18.35
CA ASN A 73 -4.70 18.36 -18.86
C ASN A 73 -3.48 17.48 -19.03
N ILE A 74 -3.48 16.33 -18.39
CA ILE A 74 -2.39 15.35 -18.45
C ILE A 74 -2.93 14.06 -19.02
N THR A 75 -2.31 13.54 -20.07
CA THR A 75 -2.63 12.22 -20.61
C THR A 75 -1.67 11.19 -20.05
N VAL A 76 -2.19 10.25 -19.30
CA VAL A 76 -1.43 9.15 -18.67
C VAL A 76 -1.66 7.87 -19.45
N PHE A 77 -0.59 7.15 -19.72
CA PHE A 77 -0.58 5.83 -20.34
C PHE A 77 -0.06 4.78 -19.37
N ASN A 78 -0.85 3.77 -19.13
CA ASN A 78 -0.44 2.60 -18.35
C ASN A 78 0.19 1.56 -19.29
N TYR A 79 1.50 1.33 -19.13
CA TYR A 79 2.23 0.29 -19.87
C TYR A 79 2.65 -0.89 -18.98
N GLY A 80 2.20 -0.89 -17.72
CA GLY A 80 2.41 -1.96 -16.77
C GLY A 80 1.52 -3.17 -17.01
N GLU A 81 1.67 -4.14 -16.13
CA GLU A 81 0.89 -5.40 -16.14
C GLU A 81 -0.35 -5.33 -15.25
N TYR A 82 -0.50 -4.26 -14.48
CA TYR A 82 -1.63 -4.01 -13.59
C TYR A 82 -2.35 -2.71 -13.93
N GLU A 83 -3.61 -2.67 -13.58
CA GLU A 83 -4.39 -1.45 -13.63
C GLU A 83 -3.80 -0.41 -12.68
N THR A 84 -3.76 0.84 -13.11
CA THR A 84 -3.23 1.99 -12.37
C THR A 84 -4.36 2.96 -12.05
N GLU A 85 -4.35 3.52 -10.87
CA GLU A 85 -5.28 4.54 -10.43
C GLU A 85 -4.48 5.74 -9.89
N VAL A 86 -4.69 6.93 -10.45
CA VAL A 86 -3.99 8.13 -9.99
C VAL A 86 -4.73 8.71 -8.78
N SER A 87 -4.03 8.76 -7.65
CA SER A 87 -4.56 9.29 -6.39
C SER A 87 -4.29 10.77 -6.21
N ASP A 88 -3.06 11.19 -6.48
CA ASP A 88 -2.60 12.54 -6.22
C ASP A 88 -1.70 13.06 -7.33
N VAL A 89 -1.78 14.38 -7.51
CA VAL A 89 -0.90 15.14 -8.40
C VAL A 89 -0.35 16.33 -7.61
N TYR A 90 0.93 16.62 -7.84
CA TYR A 90 1.60 17.77 -7.25
C TYR A 90 2.18 18.62 -8.38
N VAL A 91 2.12 19.93 -8.22
CA VAL A 91 2.76 20.90 -9.12
C VAL A 91 3.71 21.76 -8.28
N ASN A 92 5.02 21.72 -8.57
CA ASN A 92 6.07 22.36 -7.78
C ASN A 92 5.93 22.05 -6.26
N ASN A 93 5.75 20.76 -5.91
CA ASN A 93 5.53 20.26 -4.55
C ASN A 93 4.22 20.72 -3.87
N VAL A 94 3.33 21.42 -4.56
CA VAL A 94 2.02 21.79 -4.03
C VAL A 94 0.97 20.80 -4.52
N ARG A 95 0.24 20.20 -3.58
CA ARG A 95 -0.78 19.19 -3.90
C ARG A 95 -1.98 19.82 -4.61
N VAL A 96 -2.42 19.18 -5.69
CA VAL A 96 -3.65 19.54 -6.38
C VAL A 96 -4.86 19.10 -5.54
N LEU A 97 -5.78 20.02 -5.32
CA LEU A 97 -7.01 19.75 -4.55
C LEU A 97 -8.22 19.55 -5.45
N ASN A 98 -8.31 20.37 -6.51
CA ASN A 98 -9.47 20.44 -7.38
C ASN A 98 -9.19 19.69 -8.69
N PHE A 99 -9.84 18.56 -8.87
CA PHE A 99 -9.82 17.79 -10.11
C PHE A 99 -11.16 17.96 -10.82
N TYR A 100 -11.10 18.15 -12.13
CA TYR A 100 -12.27 18.16 -12.98
C TYR A 100 -12.59 16.76 -13.48
N GLU A 101 -11.53 15.95 -13.75
CA GLU A 101 -11.67 14.61 -14.33
C GLU A 101 -10.45 13.73 -14.00
N GLY A 102 -10.66 12.44 -13.94
CA GLY A 102 -9.58 11.43 -13.94
C GLY A 102 -8.96 11.09 -12.59
N ARG A 103 -9.35 11.75 -11.48
CA ARG A 103 -8.89 11.36 -10.16
C ARG A 103 -9.59 10.09 -9.70
N TYR A 104 -8.84 9.13 -9.14
CA TYR A 104 -9.34 7.83 -8.69
C TYR A 104 -10.02 7.00 -9.79
N GLU A 105 -9.79 7.35 -11.05
CA GLU A 105 -10.28 6.55 -12.16
C GLU A 105 -9.25 5.50 -12.55
N VAL A 106 -9.74 4.29 -12.82
CA VAL A 106 -8.89 3.16 -13.20
C VAL A 106 -8.41 3.33 -14.64
N ILE A 107 -7.11 3.21 -14.81
CA ILE A 107 -6.43 3.15 -16.12
C ILE A 107 -6.08 1.69 -16.38
N GLY A 108 -6.83 1.04 -17.25
CA GLY A 108 -6.61 -0.36 -17.61
C GLY A 108 -5.22 -0.60 -18.23
N ILE A 109 -4.82 -1.85 -18.32
CA ILE A 109 -3.56 -2.27 -18.94
C ILE A 109 -3.54 -1.80 -20.41
N LYS A 110 -2.45 -1.13 -20.82
CA LYS A 110 -2.31 -0.48 -22.13
C LYS A 110 -3.36 0.60 -22.41
N GLY A 111 -4.02 1.07 -21.35
CA GLY A 111 -5.04 2.12 -21.40
C GLY A 111 -4.44 3.51 -21.35
N LEU A 112 -5.18 4.46 -21.93
CA LEU A 112 -4.94 5.89 -21.85
C LEU A 112 -6.04 6.55 -21.06
N LYS A 113 -5.68 7.52 -20.21
CA LYS A 113 -6.65 8.32 -19.49
C LYS A 113 -6.21 9.77 -19.44
N ASN A 114 -7.17 10.66 -19.54
CA ASN A 114 -6.96 12.09 -19.36
C ASN A 114 -7.29 12.47 -17.92
N ILE A 115 -6.40 13.26 -17.30
CA ILE A 115 -6.58 13.81 -15.95
C ILE A 115 -6.58 15.31 -16.11
N SER A 116 -7.64 15.96 -15.65
CA SER A 116 -7.81 17.39 -15.72
C SER A 116 -7.99 18.00 -14.35
N PHE A 117 -7.22 19.04 -14.05
CA PHE A 117 -7.25 19.66 -12.73
C PHE A 117 -6.92 21.17 -12.80
N GLU A 118 -7.31 21.88 -11.74
CA GLU A 118 -6.93 23.25 -11.50
C GLU A 118 -5.52 23.31 -10.91
N PRO A 119 -4.59 24.14 -11.48
CA PRO A 119 -3.27 24.27 -10.89
C PRO A 119 -3.35 24.85 -9.48
N PRO A 120 -2.62 24.28 -8.50
CA PRO A 120 -2.66 24.71 -7.11
C PRO A 120 -1.87 26.00 -6.87
N ILE A 121 -1.20 26.51 -7.90
CA ILE A 121 -0.36 27.69 -7.89
C ILE A 121 -0.68 28.56 -9.12
N ILE A 122 -0.37 29.84 -9.05
CA ILE A 122 -0.50 30.74 -10.21
C ILE A 122 0.53 30.33 -11.27
N VAL A 123 0.04 29.95 -12.43
CA VAL A 123 0.87 29.57 -13.57
C VAL A 123 1.21 30.79 -14.38
N GLN A 124 2.49 30.97 -14.70
CA GLN A 124 2.99 32.03 -15.58
C GLN A 124 3.47 31.41 -16.90
N PRO A 125 3.25 32.06 -18.03
CA PRO A 125 3.69 31.55 -19.32
C PRO A 125 5.22 31.43 -19.40
N ASP A 126 5.68 30.48 -20.19
CA ASP A 126 7.10 30.24 -20.49
C ASP A 126 7.95 29.85 -19.25
N LEU A 127 7.34 29.37 -18.18
CA LEU A 127 8.05 28.82 -17.02
C LEU A 127 7.99 27.30 -16.98
N LEU A 128 9.04 26.72 -16.39
CA LEU A 128 9.16 25.28 -16.17
C LEU A 128 8.47 24.91 -14.86
N TYR A 129 7.62 23.90 -14.92
CA TYR A 129 6.91 23.34 -13.77
C TYR A 129 7.26 21.87 -13.60
N GLU A 130 7.48 21.47 -12.35
CA GLU A 130 7.61 20.06 -11.96
C GLU A 130 6.23 19.51 -11.63
N ILE A 131 5.87 18.40 -12.26
CA ILE A 131 4.60 17.71 -12.04
C ILE A 131 4.91 16.30 -11.57
N VAL A 132 4.44 15.97 -10.35
CA VAL A 132 4.58 14.64 -9.77
C VAL A 132 3.21 13.98 -9.74
N ILE A 133 3.11 12.81 -10.35
CA ILE A 133 1.90 12.00 -10.36
C ILE A 133 2.12 10.79 -9.47
N VAL A 134 1.18 10.55 -8.57
CA VAL A 134 1.24 9.46 -7.59
C VAL A 134 0.05 8.54 -7.80
N SER A 135 0.33 7.24 -7.92
CA SER A 135 -0.72 6.23 -7.97
C SER A 135 -1.24 5.87 -6.58
N GLN A 136 -2.39 5.23 -6.51
CA GLN A 136 -2.98 4.74 -5.25
C GLN A 136 -2.06 3.76 -4.51
N ARG A 137 -1.24 2.99 -5.23
CA ARG A 137 -0.25 2.08 -4.65
C ARG A 137 1.06 2.75 -4.24
N GLY A 138 1.19 4.08 -4.45
CA GLY A 138 2.34 4.88 -4.06
C GLY A 138 3.49 4.87 -5.06
N VAL A 139 3.26 4.44 -6.29
CA VAL A 139 4.23 4.65 -7.38
C VAL A 139 4.17 6.10 -7.82
N SER A 140 5.31 6.77 -7.89
CA SER A 140 5.39 8.17 -8.27
C SER A 140 6.30 8.38 -9.46
N ASN A 141 5.87 9.24 -10.39
CA ASN A 141 6.65 9.67 -11.54
C ASN A 141 6.72 11.19 -11.61
N VAL A 142 7.90 11.70 -11.91
CA VAL A 142 8.20 13.14 -11.98
C VAL A 142 8.37 13.56 -13.43
N TYR A 143 7.72 14.63 -13.81
CA TYR A 143 7.76 15.22 -15.15
C TYR A 143 8.02 16.71 -15.06
N THR A 144 8.66 17.26 -16.07
CA THR A 144 8.83 18.71 -16.23
C THR A 144 8.14 19.18 -17.51
N ALA A 145 7.39 20.25 -17.40
CA ALA A 145 6.68 20.85 -18.53
C ALA A 145 6.79 22.36 -18.49
N VAL A 146 6.85 22.96 -19.66
CA VAL A 146 6.77 24.41 -19.85
C VAL A 146 5.31 24.78 -20.12
N SER A 147 4.83 25.82 -19.44
CA SER A 147 3.46 26.30 -19.57
C SER A 147 3.24 27.13 -20.84
#